data_860c71fe42d62d2449df662306af2447
#
_entry.id   860c71fe42d62d2449df662306af2447
#
_cell.length_a   1.000
_cell.length_b   1.000
_cell.length_c   1.000
_cell.angle_alpha   90.00
_cell.angle_beta   90.00
_cell.angle_gamma   90.00
#
_symmetry.space_group_name_H-M   'P 1'
#
loop_
_entity.id
_entity.type
_entity.pdbx_description
1 polymer ?
#
loop_
_entity_poly.entity_id
_entity_poly.type
_entity_poly.pdbx_seq_one_letter_code
_entity_poly.pdbx_strand_id
1 'polypeptide(L)'
;MAAAALREQLNALLSSMYASGLVDDQFQQLQMLQDDGGTPGFVAEVVTLFCDDADRIISELAALLEQPVVDFDKVDAYVHQLKGSSASVGAQKVKFTCMQFRELCQHKNRDGCIMALTLVRNEFYDLRNKFQTMLQVVPYVLKGPFDFQVFTGIVKMEHMLLKLKRIACPCFLLKFV
;
A
#
# COMPACT_ATOMS: atom_id res chain seq x y z
N MET A 1 3.86 -30.84 6.57
CA MET A 1 2.69 -30.83 5.63
C MET A 1 1.94 -29.47 5.68
N ALA A 2 1.50 -28.98 6.81
CA ALA A 2 0.77 -27.71 6.91
C ALA A 2 1.53 -26.48 6.37
N ALA A 3 2.83 -26.35 6.64
CA ALA A 3 3.64 -25.23 6.16
C ALA A 3 3.81 -25.20 4.64
N ALA A 4 3.89 -26.38 3.98
CA ALA A 4 3.98 -26.46 2.52
C ALA A 4 2.66 -26.01 1.86
N ALA A 5 1.52 -26.46 2.38
CA ALA A 5 0.21 -26.05 1.91
C ALA A 5 -0.03 -24.54 2.08
N LEU A 6 0.37 -23.96 3.21
CA LEU A 6 0.26 -22.52 3.45
C LEU A 6 1.16 -21.70 2.52
N ARG A 7 2.36 -22.21 2.20
CA ARG A 7 3.26 -21.57 1.21
C ARG A 7 2.67 -21.61 -0.19
N GLU A 8 2.04 -22.71 -0.56
CA GLU A 8 1.35 -22.83 -1.84
C GLU A 8 0.15 -21.86 -1.94
N GLN A 9 -0.64 -21.74 -0.88
CA GLN A 9 -1.73 -20.77 -0.79
C GLN A 9 -1.22 -19.32 -0.91
N LEU A 10 -0.12 -18.98 -0.25
CA LEU A 10 0.51 -17.67 -0.34
C LEU A 10 0.98 -17.38 -1.76
N ASN A 11 1.64 -18.34 -2.42
CA ASN A 11 2.11 -18.18 -3.79
C ASN A 11 0.94 -18.02 -4.77
N ALA A 12 -0.14 -18.79 -4.59
CA ALA A 12 -1.35 -18.67 -5.42
C ALA A 12 -2.02 -17.30 -5.23
N LEU A 13 -2.09 -16.80 -3.99
CA LEU A 13 -2.62 -15.46 -3.69
C LEU A 13 -1.79 -14.38 -4.38
N LEU A 14 -0.46 -14.39 -4.21
CA LEU A 14 0.45 -13.43 -4.84
C LEU A 14 0.33 -13.48 -6.37
N SER A 15 0.35 -14.67 -6.96
CA SER A 15 0.18 -14.84 -8.41
C SER A 15 -1.15 -14.25 -8.92
N SER A 16 -2.22 -14.43 -8.16
CA SER A 16 -3.54 -13.83 -8.46
C SER A 16 -3.50 -12.31 -8.40
N MET A 17 -2.80 -11.73 -7.42
CA MET A 17 -2.68 -10.27 -7.27
C MET A 17 -1.90 -9.65 -8.44
N TYR A 18 -0.83 -10.29 -8.90
CA TYR A 18 -0.07 -9.87 -10.08
C TYR A 18 -0.89 -10.04 -11.37
N ALA A 19 -1.50 -11.18 -11.57
CA ALA A 19 -2.28 -11.48 -12.77
C ALA A 19 -3.49 -10.55 -12.93
N SER A 20 -4.11 -10.14 -11.82
CA SER A 20 -5.24 -9.19 -11.82
C SER A 20 -4.80 -7.73 -11.92
N GLY A 21 -3.50 -7.43 -11.92
CA GLY A 21 -2.95 -6.08 -11.92
C GLY A 21 -3.24 -5.28 -10.63
N LEU A 22 -3.53 -5.95 -9.52
CA LEU A 22 -3.69 -5.29 -8.22
C LEU A 22 -2.36 -4.71 -7.73
N VAL A 23 -1.28 -5.47 -7.96
CA VAL A 23 0.09 -5.07 -7.61
C VAL A 23 1.01 -5.12 -8.83
N ASP A 24 2.10 -4.35 -8.80
CA ASP A 24 3.12 -4.27 -9.84
C ASP A 24 4.51 -4.69 -9.33
N ASP A 25 5.53 -4.54 -10.19
CA ASP A 25 6.92 -4.92 -9.91
C ASP A 25 7.49 -4.20 -8.66
N GLN A 26 6.93 -3.05 -8.28
CA GLN A 26 7.34 -2.35 -7.06
C GLN A 26 7.00 -3.17 -5.81
N PHE A 27 5.88 -3.87 -5.80
CA PHE A 27 5.53 -4.78 -4.72
C PHE A 27 6.50 -5.96 -4.65
N GLN A 28 6.94 -6.49 -5.80
CA GLN A 28 7.97 -7.52 -5.85
C GLN A 28 9.30 -7.02 -5.27
N GLN A 29 9.73 -5.81 -5.63
CA GLN A 29 10.93 -5.20 -5.06
C GLN A 29 10.83 -5.03 -3.54
N LEU A 30 9.64 -4.67 -3.03
CA LEU A 30 9.38 -4.58 -1.60
C LEU A 30 9.55 -5.94 -0.90
N GLN A 31 9.08 -7.04 -1.52
CA GLN A 31 9.26 -8.40 -1.01
C GLN A 31 10.74 -8.81 -1.03
N MET A 32 11.47 -8.52 -2.10
CA MET A 32 12.91 -8.82 -2.20
C MET A 32 13.73 -8.11 -1.12
N LEU A 33 13.36 -6.88 -0.73
CA LEU A 33 14.03 -6.17 0.37
C LEU A 33 13.91 -6.89 1.72
N GLN A 34 12.84 -7.65 1.95
CA GLN A 34 12.70 -8.49 3.14
C GLN A 34 13.57 -9.75 3.02
N ASP A 35 13.61 -10.38 1.84
CA ASP A 35 14.32 -11.64 1.61
C ASP A 35 15.85 -11.45 1.64
N ASP A 36 16.38 -10.32 1.15
CA ASP A 36 17.82 -9.98 1.11
C ASP A 36 18.42 -9.61 2.51
N GLY A 37 17.86 -10.15 3.57
CA GLY A 37 18.30 -9.92 4.96
C GLY A 37 17.63 -8.73 5.63
N GLY A 38 16.49 -8.31 5.12
CA GLY A 38 15.59 -7.35 5.76
C GLY A 38 14.99 -7.90 7.07
N THR A 39 14.36 -7.02 7.86
CA THR A 39 13.69 -7.39 9.10
C THR A 39 12.49 -8.29 8.78
N PRO A 40 12.36 -9.46 9.42
CA PRO A 40 11.16 -10.28 9.30
C PRO A 40 9.91 -9.44 9.63
N GLY A 41 8.90 -9.47 8.75
CA GLY A 41 7.68 -8.68 8.93
C GLY A 41 7.72 -7.29 8.31
N PHE A 42 8.82 -6.87 7.67
CA PHE A 42 8.94 -5.56 7.01
C PHE A 42 7.81 -5.29 5.99
N VAL A 43 7.53 -6.23 5.11
CA VAL A 43 6.43 -6.10 4.13
C VAL A 43 5.09 -5.95 4.85
N ALA A 44 4.88 -6.68 5.95
CA ALA A 44 3.67 -6.60 6.76
C ALA A 44 3.48 -5.20 7.37
N GLU A 45 4.55 -4.62 7.92
CA GLU A 45 4.52 -3.26 8.48
C GLU A 45 4.21 -2.21 7.41
N VAL A 46 4.91 -2.27 6.27
CA VAL A 46 4.71 -1.31 5.16
C VAL A 46 3.29 -1.39 4.61
N VAL A 47 2.77 -2.60 4.41
CA VAL A 47 1.40 -2.82 3.93
C VAL A 47 0.37 -2.32 4.93
N THR A 48 0.57 -2.56 6.23
CA THR A 48 -0.33 -2.08 7.29
C THR A 48 -0.38 -0.56 7.31
N LEU A 49 0.79 0.10 7.31
CA LEU A 49 0.88 1.55 7.27
C LEU A 49 0.23 2.16 6.03
N PHE A 50 0.42 1.52 4.87
CA PHE A 50 -0.26 1.94 3.64
C PHE A 50 -1.78 1.84 3.77
N CYS A 51 -2.31 0.73 4.30
CA CYS A 51 -3.74 0.53 4.47
C CYS A 51 -4.35 1.58 5.41
N ASP A 52 -3.71 1.85 6.54
CA ASP A 52 -4.18 2.83 7.52
C ASP A 52 -4.18 4.26 6.95
N ASP A 53 -3.12 4.65 6.23
CA ASP A 53 -3.03 5.97 5.60
C ASP A 53 -4.04 6.11 4.45
N ALA A 54 -4.23 5.08 3.65
CA ALA A 54 -5.20 5.07 2.56
C ALA A 54 -6.65 5.17 3.07
N ASP A 55 -7.02 4.42 4.12
CA ASP A 55 -8.34 4.55 4.76
C ASP A 55 -8.61 5.97 5.25
N ARG A 56 -7.62 6.59 5.90
CA ARG A 56 -7.70 7.97 6.37
C ARG A 56 -7.90 8.94 5.19
N ILE A 57 -7.08 8.83 4.15
CA ILE A 57 -7.15 9.71 2.97
C ILE A 57 -8.50 9.56 2.26
N ILE A 58 -8.99 8.34 2.06
CA ILE A 58 -10.29 8.08 1.43
C ILE A 58 -11.43 8.72 2.23
N SER A 59 -11.35 8.67 3.57
CA SER A 59 -12.34 9.31 4.45
C SER A 59 -12.29 10.83 4.36
N GLU A 60 -11.10 11.43 4.33
CA GLU A 60 -10.92 12.88 4.15
C GLU A 60 -11.44 13.34 2.78
N LEU A 61 -11.16 12.59 1.72
CA LEU A 61 -11.67 12.88 0.37
C LEU A 61 -13.20 12.86 0.32
N ALA A 62 -13.84 11.89 1.00
CA ALA A 62 -15.29 11.84 1.09
C ALA A 62 -15.85 13.09 1.78
N ALA A 63 -15.28 13.46 2.93
CA ALA A 63 -15.71 14.63 3.68
C ALA A 63 -15.54 15.94 2.89
N LEU A 64 -14.44 16.07 2.12
CA LEU A 64 -14.22 17.25 1.26
C LEU A 64 -15.20 17.35 0.10
N LEU A 65 -15.54 16.24 -0.53
CA LEU A 65 -16.48 16.21 -1.66
C LEU A 65 -17.94 16.38 -1.22
N GLU A 66 -18.27 16.14 0.05
CA GLU A 66 -19.59 16.40 0.63
C GLU A 66 -19.83 17.88 0.92
N GLN A 67 -18.79 18.72 1.01
CA GLN A 67 -18.93 20.15 1.30
C GLN A 67 -19.76 20.87 0.24
N PRO A 68 -20.57 21.90 0.60
CA PRO A 68 -21.33 22.68 -0.36
C PRO A 68 -20.44 23.36 -1.40
N VAL A 69 -19.25 23.78 -1.01
CA VAL A 69 -18.20 24.31 -1.88
C VAL A 69 -16.98 23.42 -1.75
N VAL A 70 -16.64 22.72 -2.83
CA VAL A 70 -15.51 21.80 -2.86
C VAL A 70 -14.20 22.54 -3.06
N ASP A 71 -13.24 22.32 -2.14
CA ASP A 71 -11.85 22.76 -2.28
C ASP A 71 -11.09 21.72 -3.13
N PHE A 72 -11.09 21.89 -4.44
CA PHE A 72 -10.45 20.98 -5.39
C PHE A 72 -8.93 20.90 -5.24
N ASP A 73 -8.29 21.96 -4.77
CA ASP A 73 -6.84 21.97 -4.53
C ASP A 73 -6.48 21.03 -3.35
N LYS A 74 -7.33 21.04 -2.31
CA LYS A 74 -7.21 20.14 -1.19
C LYS A 74 -7.50 18.69 -1.58
N VAL A 75 -8.54 18.48 -2.39
CA VAL A 75 -8.86 17.15 -2.93
C VAL A 75 -7.69 16.62 -3.75
N ASP A 76 -7.13 17.42 -4.68
CA ASP A 76 -5.97 17.01 -5.49
C ASP A 76 -4.74 16.68 -4.63
N ALA A 77 -4.50 17.44 -3.57
CA ALA A 77 -3.38 17.19 -2.64
C ALA A 77 -3.50 15.81 -1.95
N TYR A 78 -4.69 15.45 -1.46
CA TYR A 78 -4.93 14.14 -0.86
C TYR A 78 -4.84 12.99 -1.88
N VAL A 79 -5.38 13.19 -3.09
CA VAL A 79 -5.28 12.21 -4.19
C VAL A 79 -3.82 12.04 -4.60
N HIS A 80 -3.03 13.13 -4.64
CA HIS A 80 -1.60 13.07 -4.92
C HIS A 80 -0.83 12.26 -3.85
N GLN A 81 -1.16 12.45 -2.58
CA GLN A 81 -0.59 11.68 -1.48
C GLN A 81 -0.92 10.19 -1.62
N LEU A 82 -2.18 9.85 -1.88
CA LEU A 82 -2.63 8.47 -2.07
C LEU A 82 -1.94 7.81 -3.29
N LYS A 83 -1.81 8.56 -4.40
CA LYS A 83 -1.05 8.10 -5.57
C LYS A 83 0.40 7.76 -5.21
N GLY A 84 1.06 8.63 -4.44
CA GLY A 84 2.44 8.44 -4.02
C GLY A 84 2.63 7.22 -3.11
N SER A 85 1.80 7.05 -2.09
CA SER A 85 1.84 5.88 -1.21
C SER A 85 1.51 4.59 -1.95
N SER A 86 0.54 4.62 -2.87
CA SER A 86 0.19 3.49 -3.74
C SER A 86 1.35 3.07 -4.64
N ALA A 87 2.07 4.04 -5.23
CA ALA A 87 3.26 3.77 -6.03
C ALA A 87 4.38 3.13 -5.20
N SER A 88 4.54 3.54 -3.95
CA SER A 88 5.60 3.01 -3.06
C SER A 88 5.38 1.55 -2.67
N VAL A 89 4.14 1.10 -2.55
CA VAL A 89 3.80 -0.30 -2.22
C VAL A 89 3.45 -1.13 -3.46
N GLY A 90 3.47 -0.53 -4.64
CA GLY A 90 3.11 -1.21 -5.88
C GLY A 90 1.61 -1.46 -6.05
N ALA A 91 0.74 -0.67 -5.42
CA ALA A 91 -0.72 -0.76 -5.56
C ALA A 91 -1.18 -0.17 -6.90
N GLN A 92 -1.03 -0.95 -7.96
CA GLN A 92 -1.11 -0.48 -9.35
C GLN A 92 -2.46 0.11 -9.73
N LYS A 93 -3.56 -0.60 -9.44
CA LYS A 93 -4.91 -0.13 -9.79
C LYS A 93 -5.24 1.17 -9.07
N VAL A 94 -5.02 1.22 -7.77
CA VAL A 94 -5.26 2.44 -6.96
C VAL A 94 -4.44 3.61 -7.49
N LYS A 95 -3.17 3.38 -7.83
CA LYS A 95 -2.29 4.39 -8.44
C LYS A 95 -2.88 4.96 -9.74
N PHE A 96 -3.34 4.10 -10.66
CA PHE A 96 -3.91 4.54 -11.94
C PHE A 96 -5.22 5.30 -11.76
N THR A 97 -6.10 4.83 -10.90
CA THR A 97 -7.37 5.53 -10.62
C THR A 97 -7.11 6.90 -9.97
N CYS A 98 -6.10 7.02 -9.11
CA CYS A 98 -5.68 8.32 -8.57
C CYS A 98 -5.19 9.29 -9.67
N MET A 99 -4.54 8.79 -10.72
CA MET A 99 -4.12 9.64 -11.85
C MET A 99 -5.34 10.24 -12.57
N GLN A 100 -6.34 9.42 -12.88
CA GLN A 100 -7.60 9.87 -13.49
C GLN A 100 -8.37 10.83 -12.55
N PHE A 101 -8.40 10.54 -11.26
CA PHE A 101 -9.03 11.40 -10.27
C PHE A 101 -8.43 12.81 -10.28
N ARG A 102 -7.09 12.93 -10.36
CA ARG A 102 -6.42 14.23 -10.42
C ARG A 102 -6.82 15.06 -11.65
N GLU A 103 -6.99 14.44 -12.80
CA GLU A 103 -7.50 15.13 -14.01
C GLU A 103 -8.90 15.72 -13.76
N LEU A 104 -9.77 14.97 -13.08
CA LEU A 104 -11.11 15.44 -12.72
C LEU A 104 -11.07 16.60 -11.71
N CYS A 105 -10.12 16.60 -10.77
CA CYS A 105 -9.90 17.72 -9.86
C CYS A 105 -9.48 18.99 -10.62
N GLN A 106 -8.58 18.88 -11.59
CA GLN A 106 -8.12 20.00 -12.42
C GLN A 106 -9.28 20.63 -13.21
N HIS A 107 -10.22 19.82 -13.68
CA HIS A 107 -11.42 20.28 -14.37
C HIS A 107 -12.55 20.71 -13.41
N LYS A 108 -12.33 20.67 -12.10
CA LYS A 108 -13.31 20.99 -11.05
C LYS A 108 -14.64 20.25 -11.22
N ASN A 109 -14.57 19.02 -11.72
CA ASN A 109 -15.71 18.15 -11.97
C ASN A 109 -16.07 17.37 -10.70
N ARG A 110 -16.99 17.91 -9.89
CA ARG A 110 -17.42 17.31 -8.63
C ARG A 110 -17.98 15.90 -8.80
N ASP A 111 -18.91 15.72 -9.75
CA ASP A 111 -19.56 14.42 -9.96
C ASP A 111 -18.55 13.37 -10.43
N GLY A 112 -17.65 13.75 -11.32
CA GLY A 112 -16.53 12.92 -11.74
C GLY A 112 -15.62 12.54 -10.57
N CYS A 113 -15.31 13.48 -9.68
CA CYS A 113 -14.51 13.21 -8.47
C CYS A 113 -15.21 12.23 -7.50
N ILE A 114 -16.53 12.32 -7.33
CA ILE A 114 -17.31 11.39 -6.50
C ILE A 114 -17.27 9.98 -7.11
N MET A 115 -17.42 9.86 -8.42
CA MET A 115 -17.30 8.57 -9.13
C MET A 115 -15.89 7.99 -9.01
N ALA A 116 -14.86 8.82 -9.19
CA ALA A 116 -13.47 8.41 -9.05
C ALA A 116 -13.15 7.96 -7.61
N LEU A 117 -13.67 8.66 -6.59
CA LEU A 117 -13.52 8.26 -5.19
C LEU A 117 -14.17 6.89 -4.93
N THR A 118 -15.35 6.63 -5.50
CA THR A 118 -16.02 5.33 -5.38
C THR A 118 -15.16 4.22 -6.00
N LEU A 119 -14.56 4.47 -7.15
CA LEU A 119 -13.70 3.52 -7.82
C LEU A 119 -12.41 3.26 -7.03
N VAL A 120 -11.72 4.32 -6.56
CA VAL A 120 -10.55 4.21 -5.69
C VAL A 120 -10.85 3.37 -4.44
N ARG A 121 -12.01 3.65 -3.81
CA ARG A 121 -12.44 2.91 -2.61
C ARG A 121 -12.63 1.42 -2.89
N ASN A 122 -13.28 1.06 -3.97
CA ASN A 122 -13.51 -0.33 -4.34
C ASN A 122 -12.19 -1.07 -4.63
N GLU A 123 -11.30 -0.46 -5.41
CA GLU A 123 -9.99 -1.02 -5.74
C GLU A 123 -9.09 -1.15 -4.52
N PHE A 124 -9.12 -0.16 -3.63
CA PHE A 124 -8.37 -0.20 -2.39
C PHE A 124 -8.88 -1.30 -1.46
N TYR A 125 -10.19 -1.46 -1.29
CA TYR A 125 -10.74 -2.51 -0.41
C TYR A 125 -10.50 -3.91 -0.96
N ASP A 126 -10.52 -4.11 -2.28
CA ASP A 126 -10.14 -5.40 -2.89
C ASP A 126 -8.66 -5.72 -2.57
N LEU A 127 -7.77 -4.76 -2.77
CA LEU A 127 -6.34 -4.90 -2.44
C LEU A 127 -6.13 -5.14 -0.93
N ARG A 128 -6.79 -4.36 -0.07
CA ARG A 128 -6.71 -4.50 1.39
C ARG A 128 -7.11 -5.90 1.85
N ASN A 129 -8.20 -6.45 1.31
CA ASN A 129 -8.64 -7.80 1.64
C ASN A 129 -7.59 -8.85 1.25
N LYS A 130 -6.94 -8.69 0.08
CA LYS A 130 -5.84 -9.56 -0.35
C LYS A 130 -4.62 -9.43 0.56
N PHE A 131 -4.26 -8.21 0.94
CA PHE A 131 -3.18 -7.97 1.89
C PHE A 131 -3.48 -8.56 3.27
N GLN A 132 -4.70 -8.41 3.80
CA GLN A 132 -5.10 -9.03 5.06
C GLN A 132 -4.98 -10.54 5.02
N THR A 133 -5.42 -11.19 3.94
CA THR A 133 -5.25 -12.63 3.75
C THR A 133 -3.77 -13.02 3.72
N MET A 134 -2.94 -12.26 3.01
CA MET A 134 -1.49 -12.47 2.98
C MET A 134 -0.89 -12.38 4.39
N LEU A 135 -1.23 -11.33 5.14
CA LEU A 135 -0.72 -11.10 6.50
C LEU A 135 -1.13 -12.18 7.50
N GLN A 136 -2.28 -12.81 7.30
CA GLN A 136 -2.72 -13.96 8.12
C GLN A 136 -1.89 -15.22 7.84
N VAL A 137 -1.45 -15.43 6.61
CA VAL A 137 -0.73 -16.65 6.19
C VAL A 137 0.77 -16.55 6.45
N VAL A 138 1.36 -15.36 6.22
CA VAL A 138 2.82 -15.12 6.34
C VAL A 138 3.43 -15.59 7.68
N PRO A 139 2.85 -15.31 8.86
CA PRO A 139 3.44 -15.74 10.14
C PRO A 139 3.58 -17.24 10.27
N TYR A 140 2.68 -18.01 9.67
CA TYR A 140 2.71 -19.48 9.72
C TYR A 140 3.72 -20.07 8.72
N VAL A 141 3.98 -19.36 7.62
CA VAL A 141 5.00 -19.75 6.62
C VAL A 141 6.40 -19.47 7.15
N LEU A 142 6.58 -18.34 7.86
CA LEU A 142 7.88 -17.94 8.44
C LEU A 142 8.24 -18.67 9.72
N LYS A 143 7.27 -19.24 10.46
CA LYS A 143 7.48 -20.06 11.68
C LYS A 143 7.81 -21.53 11.36
N GLY A 144 8.50 -21.83 10.24
CA GLY A 144 9.21 -23.11 10.11
C GLY A 144 10.24 -23.24 11.24
N PRO A 145 10.78 -24.43 11.56
CA PRO A 145 11.63 -24.67 12.72
C PRO A 145 13.00 -23.98 12.55
N PHE A 146 13.00 -22.66 12.67
CA PHE A 146 14.23 -21.88 12.73
C PHE A 146 14.16 -20.87 13.86
N ASP A 147 15.10 -21.04 14.74
CA ASP A 147 15.46 -20.37 15.97
C ASP A 147 15.22 -18.86 15.98
N PHE A 148 14.63 -18.47 17.10
CA PHE A 148 14.44 -17.13 17.57
C PHE A 148 15.80 -16.46 17.91
N GLN A 149 16.37 -15.69 16.99
CA GLN A 149 17.32 -14.63 17.37
C GLN A 149 16.68 -13.26 17.16
N VAL A 150 15.85 -12.93 18.14
CA VAL A 150 15.40 -11.55 18.39
C VAL A 150 16.58 -10.79 18.99
N PHE A 151 16.78 -9.57 18.50
CA PHE A 151 17.62 -8.53 19.09
C PHE A 151 18.88 -8.08 18.32
N THR A 152 18.67 -7.63 17.06
CA THR A 152 19.57 -6.61 16.50
C THR A 152 18.82 -5.70 15.51
N GLY A 153 17.52 -5.47 15.73
CA GLY A 153 16.62 -4.82 14.76
C GLY A 153 16.68 -3.29 14.64
N ILE A 154 17.18 -2.57 15.63
CA ILE A 154 17.06 -1.10 15.68
C ILE A 154 18.03 -0.39 14.73
N VAL A 155 19.25 -0.87 14.58
CA VAL A 155 20.27 -0.22 13.73
C VAL A 155 20.04 -0.47 12.22
N LYS A 156 19.39 -1.59 11.86
CA LYS A 156 19.06 -1.90 10.44
C LYS A 156 17.84 -1.15 9.92
N MET A 157 16.91 -0.76 10.79
CA MET A 157 15.71 -0.01 10.43
C MET A 157 16.03 1.39 9.89
N GLU A 158 17.03 2.09 10.47
CA GLU A 158 17.49 3.39 9.96
C GLU A 158 18.09 3.30 8.56
N HIS A 159 18.84 2.23 8.27
CA HIS A 159 19.46 2.06 6.97
C HIS A 159 18.44 1.67 5.87
N MET A 160 17.39 0.94 6.24
CA MET A 160 16.29 0.59 5.33
C MET A 160 15.33 1.76 5.10
N LEU A 161 15.04 2.57 6.13
CA LEU A 161 14.33 3.84 5.99
C LEU A 161 15.07 4.81 5.06
N LEU A 162 16.40 4.82 5.09
CA LEU A 162 17.23 5.60 4.16
C LEU A 162 17.17 5.05 2.71
N LYS A 163 17.04 3.74 2.51
CA LYS A 163 16.82 3.14 1.17
C LYS A 163 15.41 3.44 0.65
N LEU A 164 14.39 3.36 1.50
CA LEU A 164 13.02 3.78 1.16
C LEU A 164 12.93 5.28 0.86
N LYS A 165 13.71 6.12 1.56
CA LYS A 165 13.84 7.57 1.24
C LYS A 165 14.36 7.84 -0.17
N ARG A 166 15.11 6.92 -0.77
CA ARG A 166 15.57 7.03 -2.17
C ARG A 166 14.53 6.57 -3.19
N ILE A 167 13.59 5.72 -2.79
CA ILE A 167 12.61 5.07 -3.68
C ILE A 167 11.23 5.74 -3.56
N ALA A 168 10.88 6.26 -2.37
CA ALA A 168 9.58 6.86 -2.10
C ALA A 168 9.54 8.35 -2.46
N CYS A 169 8.44 8.76 -3.06
CA CYS A 169 8.09 10.17 -3.26
C CYS A 169 8.16 10.92 -1.91
N PRO A 170 8.69 12.16 -1.86
CA PRO A 170 8.92 12.92 -0.61
C PRO A 170 7.70 13.07 0.29
N CYS A 171 6.49 12.90 -0.25
CA CYS A 171 5.23 13.08 0.47
C CYS A 171 4.91 11.98 1.49
N PHE A 172 5.47 10.77 1.35
CA PHE A 172 5.19 9.65 2.26
C PHE A 172 6.01 9.72 3.56
N LEU A 173 7.13 10.46 3.53
CA LEU A 173 8.15 10.44 4.59
C LEU A 173 8.01 11.55 5.63
N LEU A 174 7.15 12.54 5.42
CA LEU A 174 6.95 13.65 6.37
C LEU A 174 6.26 13.24 7.70
N LYS A 175 5.86 11.97 7.83
CA LYS A 175 5.23 11.44 9.06
C LYS A 175 6.15 10.62 9.96
N PHE A 176 7.44 10.44 9.57
CA PHE A 176 8.40 9.66 10.34
C PHE A 176 9.53 10.51 10.97
N VAL A 177 9.33 11.83 11.06
CA VAL A 177 10.21 12.75 11.82
C VAL A 177 9.44 13.34 12.99
#